data_3a16688c827dddca7b5fd945742293cd
#
_entry.id   3a16688c827dddca7b5fd945742293cd
#
_cell.length_a   1.000
_cell.length_b   1.000
_cell.length_c   1.000
_cell.angle_alpha   90.00
_cell.angle_beta   90.00
_cell.angle_gamma   90.00
#
_symmetry.space_group_name_H-M   'P 1'
#
loop_
_entity.id
_entity.type
_entity.pdbx_description
1 polymer ?
#
loop_
_entity_poly.entity_id
_entity_poly.type
_entity_poly.pdbx_seq_one_letter_code
_entity_poly.pdbx_strand_id
1 'polypeptide(L)'
;SGNTLSITPYHPVYKNNSWRFPIDISSTEPKKIKCDEMYTFVIKNRKSVIVEDYVFATYGHNLKEEVINHDYFGSERVITDLKLMDTYRLGFVYLRKEMFIRFDGRVSAIMKLPNPFIDSYHFSCL
;
A
#
# COMPACT_ATOMS: atom_id res chain seq x y z
N SER A 1 -5.83 8.95 -22.78
CA SER A 1 -6.46 9.83 -21.85
C SER A 1 -5.43 10.79 -21.24
N GLY A 2 -5.88 11.89 -20.72
CA GLY A 2 -5.01 12.86 -20.08
C GLY A 2 -4.75 12.61 -18.59
N ASN A 3 -5.18 11.48 -18.07
CA ASN A 3 -5.07 11.22 -16.64
C ASN A 3 -3.63 10.93 -16.24
N THR A 4 -3.18 11.58 -15.17
CA THR A 4 -1.87 11.35 -14.56
C THR A 4 -2.05 10.78 -13.17
N LEU A 5 -1.16 9.87 -12.81
CA LEU A 5 -1.19 9.24 -11.52
C LEU A 5 0.21 9.25 -10.92
N SER A 6 0.29 9.67 -9.66
CA SER A 6 1.52 9.56 -8.89
C SER A 6 1.48 8.30 -8.05
N ILE A 7 2.49 7.46 -8.19
CA ILE A 7 2.54 6.15 -7.53
C ILE A 7 3.98 5.84 -7.13
N THR A 8 4.14 5.08 -6.06
CA THR A 8 5.46 4.62 -5.66
C THR A 8 6.02 3.61 -6.67
N PRO A 9 7.35 3.55 -6.84
CA PRO A 9 7.96 2.75 -7.91
C PRO A 9 7.67 1.25 -7.86
N TYR A 10 7.35 0.71 -6.70
CA TYR A 10 7.17 -0.74 -6.51
C TYR A 10 5.77 -1.14 -6.07
N HIS A 11 4.78 -0.25 -6.26
CA HIS A 11 3.38 -0.62 -6.00
C HIS A 11 2.80 -1.29 -7.24
N PRO A 12 2.56 -2.60 -7.24
CA PRO A 12 2.20 -3.32 -8.46
C PRO A 12 0.93 -2.78 -9.13
N VAL A 13 1.01 -2.65 -10.44
CA VAL A 13 -0.13 -2.29 -11.30
C VAL A 13 -0.34 -3.39 -12.32
N TYR A 14 -1.59 -3.59 -12.72
CA TYR A 14 -1.92 -4.57 -13.75
C TYR A 14 -2.01 -3.86 -15.10
N LYS A 15 -1.13 -4.23 -16.01
CA LYS A 15 -1.08 -3.61 -17.33
C LYS A 15 -0.55 -4.61 -18.35
N ASN A 16 -1.14 -4.60 -19.54
CA ASN A 16 -0.75 -5.51 -20.62
C ASN A 16 -0.79 -6.98 -20.17
N ASN A 17 -1.88 -7.35 -19.51
CA ASN A 17 -2.18 -8.71 -19.06
C ASN A 17 -1.22 -9.28 -18.01
N SER A 18 -0.50 -8.43 -17.29
CA SER A 18 0.36 -8.89 -16.19
C SER A 18 0.57 -7.82 -15.14
N TRP A 19 0.94 -8.25 -13.95
CA TRP A 19 1.36 -7.35 -12.88
C TRP A 19 2.77 -6.86 -13.16
N ARG A 20 2.97 -5.55 -12.99
CA ARG A 20 4.25 -4.90 -13.28
C ARG A 20 4.55 -3.86 -12.21
N PHE A 21 5.84 -3.61 -11.98
CA PHE A 21 6.24 -2.48 -11.14
C PHE A 21 6.21 -1.20 -11.98
N PRO A 22 5.67 -0.10 -11.43
CA PRO A 22 5.66 1.16 -12.16
C PRO A 22 7.03 1.61 -12.67
N ILE A 23 8.09 1.36 -11.89
CA ILE A 23 9.45 1.72 -12.30
C ILE A 23 9.88 1.04 -13.60
N ASP A 24 9.35 -0.15 -13.87
CA ASP A 24 9.71 -0.93 -15.05
C ASP A 24 8.97 -0.52 -16.32
N ILE A 25 7.88 0.22 -16.18
CA ILE A 25 7.05 0.62 -17.32
C ILE A 25 6.92 2.13 -17.48
N SER A 26 7.44 2.90 -16.56
CA SER A 26 7.40 4.36 -16.64
C SER A 26 8.47 4.87 -17.61
N SER A 27 8.12 5.88 -18.39
CA SER A 27 9.08 6.56 -19.25
C SER A 27 9.87 7.62 -18.50
N THR A 28 9.54 7.88 -17.24
CA THR A 28 10.21 8.91 -16.44
C THR A 28 10.94 8.27 -15.26
N GLU A 29 12.00 8.94 -14.83
CA GLU A 29 12.72 8.52 -13.63
C GLU A 29 11.91 8.81 -12.37
N PRO A 30 12.04 7.98 -11.33
CA PRO A 30 11.45 8.29 -10.04
C PRO A 30 12.00 9.60 -9.51
N LYS A 31 11.13 10.40 -8.91
CA LYS A 31 11.52 11.67 -8.32
C LYS A 31 10.79 11.86 -7.00
N LYS A 32 11.40 12.64 -6.11
CA LYS A 32 10.74 12.99 -4.86
C LYS A 32 9.68 14.04 -5.12
N ILE A 33 8.47 13.75 -4.70
CA ILE A 33 7.34 14.67 -4.82
C ILE A 33 6.83 14.94 -3.41
N LYS A 34 6.62 16.22 -3.11
CA LYS A 34 5.97 16.57 -1.85
C LYS A 34 4.47 16.27 -1.97
N CYS A 35 3.95 15.48 -1.04
CA CYS A 35 2.53 15.20 -0.97
C CYS A 35 2.09 15.19 0.49
N ASP A 36 0.83 15.53 0.71
CA ASP A 36 0.29 15.58 2.06
C ASP A 36 -0.07 14.19 2.56
N GLU A 37 -0.57 13.34 1.68
CA GLU A 37 -1.03 12.00 2.03
C GLU A 37 -0.76 11.02 0.90
N MET A 38 -0.52 9.75 1.30
CA MET A 38 -0.47 8.63 0.38
C MET A 38 -1.50 7.61 0.83
N TYR A 39 -2.11 6.94 -0.15
CA TYR A 39 -3.19 6.00 0.13
C TYR A 39 -2.84 4.61 -0.34
N THR A 40 -3.25 3.63 0.47
CA THR A 40 -3.29 2.24 0.06
C THR A 40 -4.63 1.67 0.52
N PHE A 41 -5.09 0.61 -0.14
CA PHE A 41 -6.45 0.14 0.04
C PHE A 41 -6.50 -1.29 0.56
N VAL A 42 -7.47 -1.53 1.45
CA VAL A 42 -7.93 -2.87 1.81
C VAL A 42 -9.39 -2.94 1.40
N ILE A 43 -9.73 -3.85 0.52
CA ILE A 43 -11.09 -3.96 0.00
C ILE A 43 -11.56 -5.40 0.20
N LYS A 44 -12.66 -5.54 0.92
CA LYS A 44 -13.24 -6.85 1.19
C LYS A 44 -13.58 -7.57 -0.12
N ASN A 45 -13.11 -8.82 -0.23
CA ASN A 45 -13.36 -9.69 -1.39
C ASN A 45 -12.83 -9.14 -2.71
N ARG A 46 -11.87 -8.22 -2.66
CA ARG A 46 -11.25 -7.65 -3.85
C ARG A 46 -9.74 -7.71 -3.72
N LYS A 47 -9.09 -7.86 -4.86
CA LYS A 47 -7.62 -7.97 -4.93
C LYS A 47 -6.99 -6.76 -5.58
N SER A 48 -7.81 -5.89 -6.14
CA SER A 48 -7.34 -4.70 -6.83
C SER A 48 -8.37 -3.58 -6.78
N VAL A 49 -7.92 -2.39 -7.09
CA VAL A 49 -8.74 -1.19 -7.15
C VAL A 49 -8.34 -0.41 -8.39
N ILE A 50 -9.29 0.31 -8.97
CA ILE A 50 -9.05 1.16 -10.14
C ILE A 50 -9.04 2.61 -9.69
N VAL A 51 -7.93 3.31 -9.95
CA VAL A 51 -7.79 4.74 -9.69
C VAL A 51 -7.18 5.39 -10.93
N GLU A 52 -7.82 6.42 -11.47
CA GLU A 52 -7.35 7.13 -12.66
C GLU A 52 -7.05 6.18 -13.82
N ASP A 53 -7.94 5.22 -14.06
CA ASP A 53 -7.85 4.20 -15.11
C ASP A 53 -6.71 3.18 -14.93
N TYR A 54 -6.03 3.18 -13.80
CA TYR A 54 -5.01 2.19 -13.48
C TYR A 54 -5.55 1.18 -12.46
N VAL A 55 -5.17 -0.08 -12.64
CA VAL A 55 -5.53 -1.16 -11.72
C VAL A 55 -4.38 -1.41 -10.77
N PHE A 56 -4.62 -1.24 -9.47
CA PHE A 56 -3.60 -1.40 -8.42
C PHE A 56 -3.85 -2.60 -7.55
N ALA A 57 -2.76 -3.16 -7.04
CA ALA A 57 -2.85 -4.15 -5.97
C ALA A 57 -3.37 -3.52 -4.68
N THR A 58 -4.19 -4.27 -3.95
CA THR A 58 -4.63 -3.92 -2.61
C THR A 58 -3.87 -4.76 -1.58
N TYR A 59 -3.92 -4.36 -0.31
CA TYR A 59 -3.34 -5.20 0.75
C TYR A 59 -4.17 -6.49 0.91
N GLY A 60 -3.48 -7.57 1.24
CA GLY A 60 -4.14 -8.85 1.52
C GLY A 60 -4.71 -9.54 0.29
N HIS A 61 -4.17 -9.27 -0.89
CA HIS A 61 -4.69 -9.83 -2.14
C HIS A 61 -4.46 -11.33 -2.30
N ASN A 62 -3.48 -11.90 -1.60
CA ASN A 62 -3.12 -13.33 -1.67
C ASN A 62 -2.70 -13.82 -3.06
N LEU A 63 -2.27 -12.93 -3.92
CA LEU A 63 -1.78 -13.31 -5.24
C LEU A 63 -0.30 -13.69 -5.15
N LYS A 64 0.09 -14.73 -5.92
CA LYS A 64 1.42 -15.31 -5.83
C LYS A 64 2.29 -15.07 -7.06
N GLU A 65 1.78 -14.34 -8.03
CA GLU A 65 2.56 -14.00 -9.23
C GLU A 65 3.79 -13.18 -8.85
N GLU A 66 4.85 -13.32 -9.60
CA GLU A 66 6.18 -12.82 -9.23
C GLU A 66 6.20 -11.36 -8.79
N VAL A 67 5.59 -10.47 -9.54
CA VAL A 67 5.66 -9.03 -9.26
C VAL A 67 4.80 -8.66 -8.06
N ILE A 68 3.58 -9.21 -7.98
CA ILE A 68 2.61 -8.81 -6.97
C ILE A 68 2.80 -9.53 -5.64
N ASN A 69 3.48 -10.67 -5.64
CA ASN A 69 3.67 -11.46 -4.43
C ASN A 69 4.45 -10.68 -3.38
N HIS A 70 3.91 -10.62 -2.18
CA HIS A 70 4.59 -10.02 -1.03
C HIS A 70 4.18 -10.80 0.20
N ASP A 71 5.15 -11.29 0.96
CA ASP A 71 4.89 -12.18 2.10
C ASP A 71 4.04 -11.53 3.18
N TYR A 72 4.11 -10.23 3.33
CA TYR A 72 3.33 -9.50 4.31
C TYR A 72 2.17 -8.73 3.68
N PHE A 73 2.46 -7.78 2.80
CA PHE A 73 1.41 -6.92 2.23
C PHE A 73 0.41 -7.70 1.39
N GLY A 74 0.83 -8.81 0.80
CA GLY A 74 -0.06 -9.66 0.02
C GLY A 74 -0.83 -10.69 0.84
N SER A 75 -0.60 -10.79 2.12
CA SER A 75 -1.18 -11.86 2.96
C SER A 75 -2.22 -11.33 3.94
N GLU A 76 -2.87 -12.24 4.63
CA GLU A 76 -3.80 -11.88 5.71
C GLU A 76 -3.10 -11.22 6.90
N ARG A 77 -1.80 -11.33 7.01
CA ARG A 77 -1.05 -10.77 8.14
C ARG A 77 -1.19 -9.25 8.20
N VAL A 78 -1.14 -8.55 7.07
CA VAL A 78 -1.32 -7.11 7.06
C VAL A 78 -2.72 -6.73 7.53
N ILE A 79 -3.72 -7.49 7.11
CA ILE A 79 -5.11 -7.24 7.54
C ILE A 79 -5.25 -7.45 9.04
N THR A 80 -4.66 -8.53 9.57
CA THR A 80 -4.70 -8.83 11.00
C THR A 80 -4.08 -7.69 11.81
N ASP A 81 -2.95 -7.18 11.38
CA ASP A 81 -2.29 -6.06 12.07
C ASP A 81 -3.10 -4.78 11.99
N LEU A 82 -3.69 -4.47 10.83
CA LEU A 82 -4.51 -3.27 10.67
C LEU A 82 -5.77 -3.33 11.54
N LYS A 83 -6.35 -4.51 11.71
CA LYS A 83 -7.55 -4.68 12.56
C LYS A 83 -7.29 -4.34 14.02
N LEU A 84 -6.04 -4.36 14.45
CA LEU A 84 -5.69 -3.97 15.83
C LEU A 84 -5.73 -2.46 16.04
N MET A 85 -5.82 -1.68 14.97
CA MET A 85 -5.85 -0.22 15.04
C MET A 85 -7.26 0.26 15.41
N ASP A 86 -7.33 1.28 16.26
CA ASP A 86 -8.60 1.73 16.82
C ASP A 86 -9.59 2.23 15.77
N THR A 87 -9.08 2.79 14.68
CA THR A 87 -9.92 3.39 13.63
C THR A 87 -10.26 2.42 12.50
N TYR A 88 -9.72 1.22 12.50
CA TYR A 88 -10.00 0.26 11.42
C TYR A 88 -11.50 0.05 11.21
N ARG A 89 -12.24 -0.10 12.30
CA ARG A 89 -13.70 -0.29 12.25
C ARG A 89 -14.43 0.89 11.62
N LEU A 90 -13.79 2.07 11.57
CA LEU A 90 -14.36 3.27 10.97
C LEU A 90 -14.02 3.38 9.48
N GLY A 91 -13.25 2.45 8.95
CA GLY A 91 -12.90 2.40 7.55
C GLY A 91 -11.56 3.03 7.17
N PHE A 92 -10.76 3.41 8.15
CA PHE A 92 -9.44 3.98 7.86
C PHE A 92 -8.44 3.69 8.97
N VAL A 93 -7.17 3.72 8.60
CA VAL A 93 -6.04 3.63 9.55
C VAL A 93 -4.99 4.65 9.11
N TYR A 94 -4.53 5.47 10.03
CA TYR A 94 -3.39 6.33 9.80
C TYR A 94 -2.12 5.57 10.14
N LEU A 95 -1.21 5.48 9.17
CA LEU A 95 0.04 4.78 9.32
C LEU A 95 1.20 5.77 9.36
N ARG A 96 2.13 5.51 10.28
CA ARG A 96 3.37 6.26 10.40
C ARG A 96 4.54 5.38 10.03
N LYS A 97 5.59 6.00 9.54
CA LYS A 97 6.79 5.26 9.14
C LYS A 97 7.31 4.34 10.25
N GLU A 98 7.26 4.81 11.50
CA GLU A 98 7.75 4.09 12.66
C GLU A 98 6.94 2.83 12.99
N MET A 99 5.73 2.73 12.46
CA MET A 99 4.87 1.56 12.67
C MET A 99 5.30 0.36 11.83
N PHE A 100 6.06 0.59 10.76
CA PHE A 100 6.48 -0.49 9.87
C PHE A 100 7.73 -1.16 10.41
N ILE A 101 7.64 -2.46 10.63
CA ILE A 101 8.76 -3.29 11.08
C ILE A 101 9.34 -3.99 9.86
N ARG A 102 10.65 -3.90 9.70
CA ARG A 102 11.35 -4.52 8.58
C ARG A 102 12.19 -5.69 9.05
N PHE A 103 12.20 -6.73 8.25
CA PHE A 103 13.11 -7.85 8.41
C PHE A 103 13.77 -8.10 7.05
N ASP A 104 15.08 -8.13 7.04
CA ASP A 104 15.87 -8.35 5.82
C ASP A 104 15.46 -7.36 4.69
N GLY A 105 15.25 -6.10 5.07
CA GLY A 105 14.94 -5.03 4.11
C GLY A 105 13.49 -4.96 3.67
N ARG A 106 12.65 -5.91 4.07
CA ARG A 106 11.24 -5.95 3.68
C ARG A 106 10.34 -5.73 4.88
N VAL A 107 9.19 -5.09 4.65
CA VAL A 107 8.21 -4.92 5.72
C VAL A 107 7.64 -6.29 6.09
N SER A 108 7.64 -6.58 7.38
CA SER A 108 7.16 -7.87 7.92
C SER A 108 6.01 -7.70 8.92
N ALA A 109 5.75 -6.49 9.39
CA ALA A 109 4.66 -6.23 10.32
C ALA A 109 4.36 -4.73 10.39
N ILE A 110 3.17 -4.42 10.84
CA ILE A 110 2.78 -3.05 11.23
C ILE A 110 2.38 -3.13 12.70
N MET A 111 3.00 -2.29 13.52
CA MET A 111 2.72 -2.30 14.95
C MET A 111 1.94 -1.08 15.39
N LYS A 112 1.07 -1.26 16.38
CA LYS A 112 0.36 -0.16 17.00
C LYS A 112 1.32 0.60 17.90
N LEU A 113 1.37 1.93 17.75
CA LEU A 113 2.19 2.78 18.61
C LEU A 113 1.55 2.92 19.98
N PRO A 114 2.37 2.96 21.04
CA PRO A 114 1.83 3.00 22.40
C PRO A 114 1.14 4.32 22.78
N ASN A 115 1.39 5.40 22.03
CA ASN A 115 0.80 6.70 22.35
C ASN A 115 0.34 7.41 21.09
N PRO A 116 -0.91 7.15 20.63
CA PRO A 116 -1.41 7.71 19.39
C PRO A 116 -1.71 9.20 19.43
N PHE A 117 -1.68 9.85 20.59
CA PHE A 117 -2.08 11.25 20.71
C PHE A 117 -0.97 12.25 20.41
N ILE A 118 0.25 11.79 20.30
CA ILE A 118 1.41 12.69 20.16
C ILE A 118 1.67 13.06 18.70
N ASP A 119 1.02 12.40 17.76
CA ASP A 119 1.50 12.38 16.40
C ASP A 119 0.63 13.13 15.42
N SER A 120 1.23 14.14 14.82
CA SER A 120 0.63 14.88 13.73
C SER A 120 1.11 14.41 12.36
N TYR A 121 2.02 13.44 12.28
CA TYR A 121 2.57 12.95 11.01
C TYR A 121 2.19 11.51 10.80
N HIS A 122 1.41 11.25 9.77
CA HIS A 122 0.94 9.90 9.49
C HIS A 122 0.54 9.76 8.03
N PHE A 123 0.47 8.51 7.58
CA PHE A 123 -0.03 8.16 6.26
C PHE A 123 -1.42 7.55 6.41
N SER A 124 -2.31 7.93 5.51
CA SER A 124 -3.63 7.31 5.45
C SER A 124 -3.57 5.98 4.72
N CYS A 125 -4.30 4.99 5.23
CA CYS A 125 -4.41 3.67 4.65
C CYS A 125 -5.88 3.29 4.63
N LEU A 126 -6.40 3.02 3.46
CA LEU A 126 -7.81 2.70 3.26
C LEU A 126 -8.01 1.29 2.75
#